data_7e497765acb33fed8d951d08f7de5a29
#
_entry.id   7e497765acb33fed8d951d08f7de5a29
#
_cell.length_a   1.000
_cell.length_b   1.000
_cell.length_c   1.000
_cell.angle_alpha   90.00
_cell.angle_beta   90.00
_cell.angle_gamma   90.00
#
_symmetry.space_group_name_H-M   'P 1'
#
loop_
_entity.id
_entity.type
_entity.pdbx_description
1 polymer ?
#
loop_
_entity_poly.entity_id
_entity_poly.type
_entity_poly.pdbx_seq_one_letter_code
_entity_poly.pdbx_strand_id
1 'polypeptide(L)'
;KMDASEYKNYLLGLIFYKYLSDRMIVYASDQLEEKTTDLPKAQQIYADAYEDKDIHDDLVSNVTDEFGYHIQPDLTYTALVDKIDHGTFQLEDLSQSFRDIEQSSEFFSGLFEDVDLYSRKLGATPQKQNQVISDVMKQISTLDLVGQNTNDILGDAYEYLIGQFASDSGKNAGEFYTPQSVSRLITQIAMHGKEDVRGFTIYDPTMGSGSLLLNARRYSHERLSINYFGQELNTSTYNLARMNMILHGVPISNQHLHNADTLDQDWPIEEPTNFDAVVMNPPYSAHWKPSNGTENDPRFVNYGIAPKSKADFAFLLHGYFHLKDTGVMCIVLPHGVLFRGGAE
;
A
#
# COMPACT_ATOMS: atom_id res chain seq x y z
N LYS A 1 5.04 -13.84 -23.55
CA LYS A 1 4.32 -14.39 -22.38
C LYS A 1 4.74 -13.55 -21.20
N MET A 2 3.78 -12.90 -20.55
CA MET A 2 4.00 -12.11 -19.33
C MET A 2 4.48 -13.05 -18.22
N ASP A 3 5.50 -12.64 -17.46
CA ASP A 3 5.91 -13.43 -16.30
C ASP A 3 4.99 -13.18 -15.08
N ALA A 4 5.12 -14.00 -14.05
CA ALA A 4 4.26 -13.91 -12.86
C ALA A 4 4.41 -12.57 -12.14
N SER A 5 5.61 -11.97 -12.13
CA SER A 5 5.89 -10.71 -11.45
C SER A 5 5.22 -9.52 -12.13
N GLU A 6 5.12 -9.57 -13.45
CA GLU A 6 4.44 -8.53 -14.24
C GLU A 6 2.91 -8.65 -14.16
N TYR A 7 2.40 -9.88 -14.21
CA TYR A 7 0.97 -10.15 -14.07
C TYR A 7 0.42 -9.69 -12.71
N LYS A 8 1.25 -9.78 -11.68
CA LYS A 8 0.96 -9.31 -10.33
C LYS A 8 0.44 -7.88 -10.30
N ASN A 9 1.13 -6.94 -10.96
CA ASN A 9 0.80 -5.52 -10.91
C ASN A 9 -0.60 -5.25 -11.50
N TYR A 10 -0.95 -5.94 -12.60
CA TYR A 10 -2.30 -5.84 -13.17
C TYR A 10 -3.36 -6.40 -12.23
N LEU A 11 -3.14 -7.61 -11.69
CA LEU A 11 -4.11 -8.25 -10.82
C LEU A 11 -4.34 -7.43 -9.54
N LEU A 12 -3.26 -7.06 -8.85
CA LEU A 12 -3.35 -6.29 -7.61
C LEU A 12 -3.92 -4.89 -7.84
N GLY A 13 -3.51 -4.20 -8.91
CA GLY A 13 -4.03 -2.88 -9.26
C GLY A 13 -5.52 -2.91 -9.62
N LEU A 14 -5.97 -3.91 -10.36
CA LEU A 14 -7.39 -4.05 -10.75
C LEU A 14 -8.29 -4.46 -9.57
N ILE A 15 -7.81 -5.32 -8.67
CA ILE A 15 -8.52 -5.65 -7.42
C ILE A 15 -8.65 -4.39 -6.56
N PHE A 16 -7.58 -3.62 -6.43
CA PHE A 16 -7.60 -2.38 -5.68
C PHE A 16 -8.56 -1.35 -6.29
N TYR A 17 -8.53 -1.16 -7.61
CA TYR A 17 -9.46 -0.29 -8.31
C TYR A 17 -10.93 -0.72 -8.12
N LYS A 18 -11.21 -2.03 -8.23
CA LYS A 18 -12.54 -2.56 -7.93
C LYS A 18 -12.97 -2.23 -6.50
N TYR A 19 -12.08 -2.41 -5.52
CA TYR A 19 -12.38 -2.06 -4.14
C TYR A 19 -12.71 -0.58 -3.96
N LEU A 20 -11.93 0.32 -4.56
CA LEU A 20 -12.21 1.76 -4.51
C LEU A 20 -13.59 2.10 -5.12
N SER A 21 -13.89 1.51 -6.26
CA SER A 21 -15.16 1.71 -6.96
C SER A 21 -16.35 1.15 -6.18
N ASP A 22 -16.28 -0.10 -5.76
CA ASP A 22 -17.41 -0.77 -5.10
C ASP A 22 -17.77 -0.11 -3.77
N ARG A 23 -16.75 0.22 -2.93
CA ARG A 23 -16.99 0.91 -1.65
C ARG A 23 -17.62 2.29 -1.84
N MET A 24 -17.23 3.00 -2.90
CA MET A 24 -17.74 4.34 -3.19
C MET A 24 -19.22 4.30 -3.56
N ILE A 25 -19.63 3.43 -4.51
CA ILE A 25 -21.03 3.36 -4.93
C ILE A 25 -21.95 2.82 -3.84
N VAL A 26 -21.47 1.88 -3.00
CA VAL A 26 -22.21 1.39 -1.84
C VAL A 26 -22.39 2.49 -0.79
N TYR A 27 -21.35 3.26 -0.50
CA TYR A 27 -21.44 4.42 0.38
C TYR A 27 -22.42 5.47 -0.16
N ALA A 28 -22.32 5.80 -1.44
CA ALA A 28 -23.24 6.76 -2.07
C ALA A 28 -24.70 6.32 -1.95
N SER A 29 -25.00 5.04 -2.15
CA SER A 29 -26.37 4.50 -1.99
C SER A 29 -26.85 4.58 -0.55
N ASP A 30 -25.98 4.36 0.45
CA ASP A 30 -26.31 4.49 1.87
C ASP A 30 -26.60 5.94 2.26
N GLN A 31 -25.85 6.91 1.74
CA GLN A 31 -26.10 8.36 1.93
C GLN A 31 -27.45 8.80 1.35
N LEU A 32 -27.92 8.14 0.29
CA LEU A 32 -29.21 8.38 -0.34
C LEU A 32 -30.37 7.58 0.29
N GLU A 33 -30.14 7.01 1.48
CA GLU A 33 -31.10 6.18 2.23
C GLU A 33 -31.55 4.88 1.50
N GLU A 34 -30.79 4.47 0.46
CA GLU A 34 -31.04 3.24 -0.29
C GLU A 34 -29.95 2.19 -0.04
N LYS A 35 -29.78 1.82 1.22
CA LYS A 35 -28.74 0.88 1.64
C LYS A 35 -28.78 -0.44 0.89
N THR A 36 -27.73 -0.72 0.09
CA THR A 36 -27.60 -1.96 -0.67
C THR A 36 -26.12 -2.34 -0.86
N THR A 37 -25.85 -3.65 -0.88
CA THR A 37 -24.57 -4.23 -1.30
C THR A 37 -24.66 -4.88 -2.68
N ASP A 38 -25.83 -4.82 -3.33
CA ASP A 38 -26.01 -5.22 -4.72
C ASP A 38 -25.38 -4.16 -5.62
N LEU A 39 -24.23 -4.48 -6.21
CA LEU A 39 -23.42 -3.51 -6.97
C LEU A 39 -24.14 -2.94 -8.20
N PRO A 40 -24.85 -3.72 -9.04
CA PRO A 40 -25.67 -3.15 -10.11
C PRO A 40 -26.72 -2.15 -9.63
N LYS A 41 -27.38 -2.44 -8.50
CA LYS A 41 -28.35 -1.53 -7.90
C LYS A 41 -27.69 -0.28 -7.34
N ALA A 42 -26.58 -0.44 -6.59
CA ALA A 42 -25.81 0.69 -6.07
C ALA A 42 -25.29 1.60 -7.20
N GLN A 43 -24.81 1.01 -8.29
CA GLN A 43 -24.38 1.72 -9.50
C GLN A 43 -25.50 2.56 -10.10
N GLN A 44 -26.70 2.00 -10.23
CA GLN A 44 -27.84 2.74 -10.79
C GLN A 44 -28.25 3.91 -9.90
N ILE A 45 -28.33 3.69 -8.58
CA ILE A 45 -28.64 4.75 -7.60
C ILE A 45 -27.61 5.88 -7.69
N TYR A 46 -26.32 5.53 -7.73
CA TYR A 46 -25.24 6.51 -7.85
C TYR A 46 -25.32 7.30 -9.18
N ALA A 47 -25.55 6.63 -10.29
CA ALA A 47 -25.65 7.26 -11.60
C ALA A 47 -26.84 8.23 -11.69
N ASP A 48 -28.01 7.82 -11.22
CA ASP A 48 -29.23 8.65 -11.20
C ASP A 48 -29.03 9.91 -10.35
N ALA A 49 -28.44 9.74 -9.16
CA ALA A 49 -28.15 10.84 -8.25
C ALA A 49 -27.06 11.80 -8.79
N TYR A 50 -26.09 11.27 -9.54
CA TYR A 50 -25.04 12.07 -10.15
C TYR A 50 -25.58 12.98 -11.27
N GLU A 51 -26.62 12.56 -12.00
CA GLU A 51 -27.28 13.34 -13.03
C GLU A 51 -28.30 14.36 -12.46
N ASP A 52 -28.74 14.18 -11.23
CA ASP A 52 -29.69 15.08 -10.56
C ASP A 52 -28.97 16.36 -10.09
N LYS A 53 -29.29 17.48 -10.73
CA LYS A 53 -28.66 18.78 -10.46
C LYS A 53 -28.87 19.33 -9.05
N ASP A 54 -29.92 18.89 -8.38
CA ASP A 54 -30.25 19.39 -7.03
C ASP A 54 -29.37 18.73 -5.95
N ILE A 55 -28.82 17.53 -6.23
CA ILE A 55 -28.04 16.76 -5.25
C ILE A 55 -26.61 16.44 -5.73
N HIS A 56 -26.29 16.68 -6.98
CA HIS A 56 -24.99 16.36 -7.59
C HIS A 56 -23.79 16.87 -6.79
N ASP A 57 -23.79 18.18 -6.49
CA ASP A 57 -22.65 18.83 -5.83
C ASP A 57 -22.47 18.30 -4.41
N ASP A 58 -23.57 18.08 -3.66
CA ASP A 58 -23.55 17.52 -2.32
C ASP A 58 -23.07 16.05 -2.34
N LEU A 59 -23.53 15.26 -3.31
CA LEU A 59 -23.10 13.87 -3.47
C LEU A 59 -21.59 13.76 -3.74
N VAL A 60 -21.09 14.55 -4.71
CA VAL A 60 -19.66 14.56 -5.07
C VAL A 60 -18.81 15.04 -3.89
N SER A 61 -19.28 16.10 -3.18
CA SER A 61 -18.58 16.58 -1.98
C SER A 61 -18.51 15.52 -0.89
N ASN A 62 -19.64 14.89 -0.54
CA ASN A 62 -19.70 13.87 0.52
C ASN A 62 -18.81 12.66 0.19
N VAL A 63 -18.81 12.18 -1.07
CA VAL A 63 -17.97 11.08 -1.50
C VAL A 63 -16.49 11.46 -1.45
N THR A 64 -16.15 12.67 -1.89
CA THR A 64 -14.77 13.17 -1.90
C THR A 64 -14.26 13.41 -0.48
N ASP A 65 -15.08 13.93 0.41
CA ASP A 65 -14.73 14.16 1.82
C ASP A 65 -14.47 12.84 2.55
N GLU A 66 -15.25 11.79 2.25
CA GLU A 66 -15.09 10.47 2.86
C GLU A 66 -13.85 9.73 2.35
N PHE A 67 -13.63 9.73 1.02
CA PHE A 67 -12.64 8.86 0.40
C PHE A 67 -11.41 9.58 -0.13
N GLY A 68 -11.44 10.90 -0.31
CA GLY A 68 -10.41 11.67 -0.98
C GLY A 68 -10.42 11.58 -2.51
N TYR A 69 -11.41 10.89 -3.09
CA TYR A 69 -11.62 10.76 -4.54
C TYR A 69 -13.12 10.56 -4.84
N HIS A 70 -13.49 10.78 -6.09
CA HIS A 70 -14.73 10.26 -6.66
C HIS A 70 -14.47 9.70 -8.06
N ILE A 71 -15.29 8.75 -8.50
CA ILE A 71 -15.22 8.13 -9.82
C ILE A 71 -16.52 8.47 -10.54
N GLN A 72 -16.44 8.94 -11.79
CA GLN A 72 -17.63 9.21 -12.60
C GLN A 72 -18.45 7.94 -12.79
N PRO A 73 -19.79 8.03 -12.88
CA PRO A 73 -20.65 6.84 -12.95
C PRO A 73 -20.33 5.89 -14.11
N ASP A 74 -19.95 6.41 -15.27
CA ASP A 74 -19.61 5.62 -16.46
C ASP A 74 -18.19 5.00 -16.41
N LEU A 75 -17.39 5.36 -15.41
CA LEU A 75 -16.03 4.88 -15.18
C LEU A 75 -15.89 3.99 -13.94
N THR A 76 -16.96 3.73 -13.21
CA THR A 76 -16.91 2.78 -12.07
C THR A 76 -16.59 1.36 -12.57
N TYR A 77 -16.08 0.51 -11.69
CA TYR A 77 -15.76 -0.88 -12.05
C TYR A 77 -16.99 -1.61 -12.58
N THR A 78 -18.15 -1.45 -11.95
CA THR A 78 -19.43 -2.05 -12.38
C THR A 78 -19.84 -1.54 -13.77
N ALA A 79 -19.74 -0.25 -14.03
CA ALA A 79 -20.04 0.31 -15.36
C ALA A 79 -19.06 -0.17 -16.44
N LEU A 80 -17.77 -0.28 -16.12
CA LEU A 80 -16.77 -0.81 -17.06
C LEU A 80 -17.01 -2.29 -17.39
N VAL A 81 -17.42 -3.11 -16.42
CA VAL A 81 -17.79 -4.51 -16.66
C VAL A 81 -19.04 -4.60 -17.55
N ASP A 82 -20.03 -3.73 -17.36
CA ASP A 82 -21.20 -3.63 -18.23
C ASP A 82 -20.81 -3.27 -19.67
N LYS A 83 -19.89 -2.29 -19.85
CA LYS A 83 -19.30 -1.97 -21.15
C LYS A 83 -18.59 -3.18 -21.79
N ILE A 84 -17.88 -4.00 -21.01
CA ILE A 84 -17.23 -5.22 -21.50
C ILE A 84 -18.29 -6.21 -22.02
N ASP A 85 -19.37 -6.41 -21.28
CA ASP A 85 -20.45 -7.34 -21.64
C ASP A 85 -21.19 -6.92 -22.90
N HIS A 86 -21.28 -5.61 -23.15
CA HIS A 86 -21.87 -5.04 -24.37
C HIS A 86 -20.86 -4.81 -25.51
N GLY A 87 -19.58 -5.13 -25.32
CA GLY A 87 -18.52 -4.99 -26.33
C GLY A 87 -18.14 -3.55 -26.65
N THR A 88 -18.42 -2.60 -25.75
CA THR A 88 -18.13 -1.16 -25.91
C THR A 88 -16.95 -0.66 -25.07
N PHE A 89 -16.41 -1.49 -24.20
CA PHE A 89 -15.28 -1.16 -23.33
C PHE A 89 -14.02 -0.80 -24.12
N GLN A 90 -13.36 0.28 -23.72
CA GLN A 90 -12.05 0.68 -24.21
C GLN A 90 -11.06 0.83 -23.06
N LEU A 91 -9.79 0.50 -23.29
CA LEU A 91 -8.72 0.71 -22.30
C LEU A 91 -8.60 2.16 -21.83
N GLU A 92 -8.98 3.11 -22.70
CA GLU A 92 -8.99 4.54 -22.40
C GLU A 92 -9.96 4.88 -21.25
N ASP A 93 -11.12 4.21 -21.16
CA ASP A 93 -12.06 4.41 -20.05
C ASP A 93 -11.40 4.07 -18.71
N LEU A 94 -10.74 2.92 -18.63
CA LEU A 94 -10.02 2.49 -17.42
C LEU A 94 -8.82 3.40 -17.13
N SER A 95 -8.06 3.77 -18.16
CA SER A 95 -6.94 4.71 -18.05
C SER A 95 -7.39 6.07 -17.51
N GLN A 96 -8.56 6.56 -17.98
CA GLN A 96 -9.13 7.81 -17.49
C GLN A 96 -9.53 7.71 -16.03
N SER A 97 -10.15 6.61 -15.61
CA SER A 97 -10.52 6.40 -14.22
C SER A 97 -9.29 6.40 -13.29
N PHE A 98 -8.19 5.76 -13.70
CA PHE A 98 -6.93 5.80 -12.95
C PHE A 98 -6.40 7.22 -12.80
N ARG A 99 -6.38 7.99 -13.90
CA ARG A 99 -5.95 9.40 -13.88
C ARG A 99 -6.83 10.27 -12.98
N ASP A 100 -8.14 10.09 -13.03
CA ASP A 100 -9.07 10.85 -12.19
C ASP A 100 -8.84 10.61 -10.70
N ILE A 101 -8.60 9.35 -10.30
CA ILE A 101 -8.24 9.01 -8.93
C ILE A 101 -6.89 9.62 -8.53
N GLU A 102 -5.85 9.46 -9.36
CA GLU A 102 -4.50 9.97 -9.08
C GLU A 102 -4.45 11.49 -8.98
N GLN A 103 -5.31 12.20 -9.73
CA GLN A 103 -5.40 13.65 -9.72
C GLN A 103 -6.28 14.21 -8.61
N SER A 104 -7.06 13.38 -7.93
CA SER A 104 -7.99 13.85 -6.89
C SER A 104 -7.28 14.35 -5.64
N SER A 105 -6.10 13.83 -5.32
CA SER A 105 -5.25 14.36 -4.26
C SER A 105 -3.80 13.90 -4.43
N GLU A 106 -2.85 14.60 -3.79
CA GLU A 106 -1.44 14.21 -3.77
C GLU A 106 -1.24 12.80 -3.20
N PHE A 107 -2.07 12.40 -2.24
CA PHE A 107 -2.03 11.06 -1.64
C PHE A 107 -2.17 9.94 -2.68
N PHE A 108 -2.98 10.13 -3.74
CA PHE A 108 -3.22 9.13 -4.78
C PHE A 108 -2.27 9.27 -5.98
N SER A 109 -1.42 10.28 -6.02
CA SER A 109 -0.50 10.52 -7.15
C SER A 109 0.37 9.29 -7.44
N GLY A 110 0.43 8.89 -8.73
CA GLY A 110 1.24 7.77 -9.22
C GLY A 110 0.84 6.38 -8.72
N LEU A 111 -0.35 6.22 -8.13
CA LEU A 111 -0.77 4.98 -7.49
C LEU A 111 -0.90 3.81 -8.47
N PHE A 112 -1.32 4.09 -9.70
CA PHE A 112 -1.54 3.09 -10.76
C PHE A 112 -0.41 3.07 -11.81
N GLU A 113 0.72 3.75 -11.61
CA GLU A 113 1.78 3.87 -12.63
C GLU A 113 2.36 2.52 -13.06
N ASP A 114 2.31 1.50 -12.19
CA ASP A 114 2.78 0.15 -12.49
C ASP A 114 1.77 -0.69 -13.29
N VAL A 115 0.57 -0.16 -13.55
CA VAL A 115 -0.47 -0.81 -14.35
C VAL A 115 -0.46 -0.25 -15.77
N ASP A 116 0.57 -0.63 -16.55
CA ASP A 116 0.71 -0.18 -17.95
C ASP A 116 -0.27 -0.91 -18.87
N LEU A 117 -1.46 -0.29 -19.08
CA LEU A 117 -2.54 -0.84 -19.90
C LEU A 117 -2.18 -1.00 -21.39
N TYR A 118 -1.14 -0.30 -21.85
CA TYR A 118 -0.70 -0.29 -23.25
C TYR A 118 0.57 -1.10 -23.48
N SER A 119 1.01 -1.85 -22.49
CA SER A 119 2.21 -2.70 -22.57
C SER A 119 2.07 -3.75 -23.66
N ARG A 120 3.11 -3.88 -24.50
CA ARG A 120 3.21 -4.96 -25.50
C ARG A 120 3.19 -6.36 -24.89
N LYS A 121 3.45 -6.48 -23.59
CA LYS A 121 3.40 -7.75 -22.84
C LYS A 121 1.97 -8.26 -22.67
N LEU A 122 0.96 -7.37 -22.61
CA LEU A 122 -0.46 -7.73 -22.65
C LEU A 122 -0.89 -8.24 -24.03
N GLY A 123 -0.29 -7.70 -25.10
CA GLY A 123 -0.59 -8.10 -26.46
C GLY A 123 0.07 -7.19 -27.47
N ALA A 124 0.29 -7.73 -28.67
CA ALA A 124 0.97 -7.00 -29.75
C ALA A 124 0.08 -5.89 -30.40
N THR A 125 -1.21 -5.93 -30.15
CA THR A 125 -2.19 -4.97 -30.72
C THR A 125 -3.08 -4.40 -29.62
N PRO A 126 -3.63 -3.16 -29.81
CA PRO A 126 -4.57 -2.58 -28.87
C PRO A 126 -5.78 -3.47 -28.60
N GLN A 127 -6.31 -4.15 -29.62
CA GLN A 127 -7.45 -5.07 -29.47
C GLN A 127 -7.10 -6.25 -28.55
N LYS A 128 -5.86 -6.79 -28.67
CA LYS A 128 -5.43 -7.89 -27.80
C LYS A 128 -5.20 -7.44 -26.36
N GLN A 129 -4.64 -6.23 -26.16
CA GLN A 129 -4.48 -5.63 -24.85
C GLN A 129 -5.84 -5.40 -24.18
N ASN A 130 -6.80 -4.83 -24.92
CA ASN A 130 -8.16 -4.62 -24.46
C ASN A 130 -8.83 -5.94 -24.05
N GLN A 131 -8.70 -7.00 -24.87
CA GLN A 131 -9.25 -8.32 -24.56
C GLN A 131 -8.67 -8.92 -23.27
N VAL A 132 -7.34 -8.86 -23.10
CA VAL A 132 -6.69 -9.41 -21.91
C VAL A 132 -7.14 -8.71 -20.64
N ILE A 133 -7.18 -7.38 -20.64
CA ILE A 133 -7.67 -6.60 -19.50
C ILE A 133 -9.15 -6.89 -19.23
N SER A 134 -9.99 -6.95 -20.27
CA SER A 134 -11.40 -7.30 -20.14
C SER A 134 -11.60 -8.67 -19.49
N ASP A 135 -10.84 -9.68 -19.93
CA ASP A 135 -10.91 -11.03 -19.38
C ASP A 135 -10.54 -11.06 -17.88
N VAL A 136 -9.48 -10.32 -17.49
CA VAL A 136 -9.06 -10.21 -16.09
C VAL A 136 -10.11 -9.47 -15.26
N MET A 137 -10.64 -8.34 -15.75
CA MET A 137 -11.69 -7.59 -15.07
C MET A 137 -12.95 -8.44 -14.86
N LYS A 138 -13.37 -9.21 -15.84
CA LYS A 138 -14.52 -10.13 -15.70
C LYS A 138 -14.30 -11.20 -14.64
N GLN A 139 -13.09 -11.76 -14.52
CA GLN A 139 -12.78 -12.71 -13.45
C GLN A 139 -12.82 -12.04 -12.07
N ILE A 140 -12.23 -10.85 -11.93
CA ILE A 140 -12.21 -10.07 -10.68
C ILE A 140 -13.62 -9.61 -10.30
N SER A 141 -14.51 -9.33 -11.27
CA SER A 141 -15.87 -8.84 -11.01
C SER A 141 -16.71 -9.77 -10.12
N THR A 142 -16.37 -11.06 -10.09
CA THR A 142 -17.06 -12.06 -9.26
C THR A 142 -16.69 -11.99 -7.76
N LEU A 143 -15.65 -11.21 -7.40
CA LEU A 143 -15.22 -11.06 -6.02
C LEU A 143 -16.14 -10.09 -5.27
N ASP A 144 -16.65 -10.51 -4.12
CA ASP A 144 -17.34 -9.61 -3.19
C ASP A 144 -16.29 -8.88 -2.30
N LEU A 145 -16.14 -7.58 -2.51
CA LEU A 145 -15.16 -6.74 -1.81
C LEU A 145 -15.78 -5.75 -0.81
N VAL A 146 -17.11 -5.77 -0.63
CA VAL A 146 -17.84 -4.77 0.19
C VAL A 146 -18.83 -5.35 1.20
N GLY A 147 -18.86 -6.68 1.37
CA GLY A 147 -19.69 -7.37 2.35
C GLY A 147 -19.33 -7.04 3.82
N GLN A 148 -20.14 -7.50 4.77
CA GLN A 148 -19.87 -7.28 6.21
C GLN A 148 -18.56 -7.97 6.63
N ASN A 149 -17.66 -7.24 7.34
CA ASN A 149 -16.32 -7.67 7.79
C ASN A 149 -15.28 -7.88 6.67
N THR A 150 -15.48 -7.31 5.50
CA THR A 150 -14.61 -7.53 4.33
C THR A 150 -13.21 -6.95 4.48
N ASN A 151 -13.00 -5.84 5.20
CA ASN A 151 -11.69 -5.18 5.25
C ASN A 151 -10.58 -6.07 5.81
N ASP A 152 -10.82 -6.80 6.89
CA ASP A 152 -9.81 -7.71 7.45
C ASP A 152 -9.59 -8.93 6.54
N ILE A 153 -10.67 -9.49 5.97
CA ILE A 153 -10.61 -10.65 5.06
C ILE A 153 -9.95 -10.26 3.73
N LEU A 154 -10.33 -9.12 3.16
CA LEU A 154 -9.78 -8.62 1.91
C LEU A 154 -8.31 -8.26 2.06
N GLY A 155 -7.95 -7.57 3.14
CA GLY A 155 -6.56 -7.25 3.46
C GLY A 155 -5.71 -8.50 3.61
N ASP A 156 -6.18 -9.50 4.36
CA ASP A 156 -5.47 -10.77 4.53
C ASP A 156 -5.33 -11.53 3.19
N ALA A 157 -6.36 -11.52 2.34
CA ALA A 157 -6.32 -12.13 1.01
C ALA A 157 -5.33 -11.40 0.08
N TYR A 158 -5.30 -10.07 0.13
CA TYR A 158 -4.37 -9.25 -0.64
C TYR A 158 -2.92 -9.49 -0.20
N GLU A 159 -2.65 -9.54 1.10
CA GLU A 159 -1.34 -9.92 1.64
C GLU A 159 -0.92 -11.34 1.23
N TYR A 160 -1.86 -12.28 1.22
CA TYR A 160 -1.58 -13.63 0.73
C TYR A 160 -1.14 -13.62 -0.74
N LEU A 161 -1.82 -12.88 -1.60
CA LEU A 161 -1.44 -12.70 -3.00
C LEU A 161 -0.05 -12.06 -3.13
N ILE A 162 0.25 -11.00 -2.37
CA ILE A 162 1.58 -10.39 -2.31
C ILE A 162 2.63 -11.44 -1.95
N GLY A 163 2.39 -12.25 -0.92
CA GLY A 163 3.29 -13.31 -0.48
C GLY A 163 3.52 -14.40 -1.54
N GLN A 164 2.47 -14.82 -2.26
CA GLN A 164 2.59 -15.79 -3.35
C GLN A 164 3.46 -15.24 -4.50
N PHE A 165 3.20 -14.01 -4.93
CA PHE A 165 4.01 -13.37 -5.98
C PHE A 165 5.46 -13.13 -5.54
N ALA A 166 5.69 -12.87 -4.25
CA ALA A 166 7.04 -12.79 -3.70
C ALA A 166 7.78 -14.13 -3.85
N SER A 167 7.11 -15.22 -3.50
CA SER A 167 7.68 -16.57 -3.60
C SER A 167 8.04 -16.95 -5.04
N ASP A 168 7.22 -16.57 -6.01
CA ASP A 168 7.41 -16.88 -7.43
C ASP A 168 8.50 -16.02 -8.09
N SER A 169 8.83 -14.86 -7.52
CA SER A 169 9.83 -13.92 -8.04
C SER A 169 11.29 -14.35 -7.75
N GLY A 170 11.53 -15.43 -7.06
CA GLY A 170 12.86 -16.03 -6.83
C GLY A 170 13.72 -15.22 -5.86
N LYS A 171 14.99 -14.93 -6.22
CA LYS A 171 15.99 -14.33 -5.31
C LYS A 171 15.61 -12.97 -4.74
N ASN A 172 14.71 -12.22 -5.37
CA ASN A 172 14.27 -10.89 -4.93
C ASN A 172 13.02 -10.95 -4.03
N ALA A 173 12.49 -12.14 -3.78
CA ALA A 173 11.27 -12.33 -2.98
C ALA A 173 11.38 -11.79 -1.55
N GLY A 174 12.57 -11.86 -0.94
CA GLY A 174 12.82 -11.35 0.41
C GLY A 174 12.95 -9.82 0.50
N GLU A 175 13.02 -9.11 -0.62
CA GLU A 175 13.26 -7.66 -0.62
C GLU A 175 11.99 -6.83 -0.38
N PHE A 176 10.80 -7.40 -0.58
CA PHE A 176 9.55 -6.66 -0.43
C PHE A 176 8.47 -7.35 0.41
N TYR A 177 8.75 -8.53 0.96
CA TYR A 177 7.80 -9.27 1.78
C TYR A 177 8.47 -9.98 2.95
N THR A 178 7.96 -9.73 4.15
CA THR A 178 8.38 -10.44 5.37
C THR A 178 7.42 -11.59 5.66
N PRO A 179 7.92 -12.84 5.84
CA PRO A 179 7.05 -13.97 6.19
C PRO A 179 6.16 -13.66 7.40
N GLN A 180 4.88 -14.00 7.30
CA GLN A 180 3.88 -13.63 8.30
C GLN A 180 4.22 -14.11 9.72
N SER A 181 4.84 -15.28 9.88
CA SER A 181 5.28 -15.78 11.19
C SER A 181 6.33 -14.88 11.84
N VAL A 182 7.30 -14.40 11.06
CA VAL A 182 8.34 -13.48 11.52
C VAL A 182 7.74 -12.12 11.81
N SER A 183 6.94 -11.59 10.88
CA SER A 183 6.26 -10.31 11.02
C SER A 183 5.41 -10.25 12.30
N ARG A 184 4.61 -11.28 12.56
CA ARG A 184 3.78 -11.38 13.77
C ARG A 184 4.64 -11.40 15.05
N LEU A 185 5.72 -12.19 15.07
CA LEU A 185 6.58 -12.31 16.24
C LEU A 185 7.21 -10.95 16.60
N ILE A 186 7.86 -10.29 15.64
CA ILE A 186 8.57 -9.04 15.95
C ILE A 186 7.60 -7.90 16.27
N THR A 187 6.43 -7.86 15.62
CA THR A 187 5.41 -6.85 15.92
C THR A 187 4.79 -7.09 17.30
N GLN A 188 4.52 -8.34 17.67
CA GLN A 188 4.03 -8.69 19.02
C GLN A 188 5.01 -8.27 20.11
N ILE A 189 6.32 -8.48 19.90
CA ILE A 189 7.37 -8.02 20.82
C ILE A 189 7.37 -6.49 20.92
N ALA A 190 7.33 -5.80 19.78
CA ALA A 190 7.36 -4.33 19.73
C ALA A 190 6.14 -3.67 20.39
N MET A 191 5.00 -4.34 20.37
CA MET A 191 3.73 -3.85 20.92
C MET A 191 3.47 -4.30 22.37
N HIS A 192 4.28 -5.21 22.91
CA HIS A 192 4.04 -5.77 24.25
C HIS A 192 3.98 -4.70 25.34
N GLY A 193 2.88 -4.68 26.09
CA GLY A 193 2.60 -3.69 27.14
C GLY A 193 2.19 -2.31 26.61
N LYS A 194 1.90 -2.21 25.31
CA LYS A 194 1.47 -0.96 24.61
C LYS A 194 0.16 -1.12 23.88
N GLU A 195 -0.59 -2.17 24.14
CA GLU A 195 -1.81 -2.56 23.45
C GLU A 195 -2.92 -1.51 23.58
N ASP A 196 -2.93 -0.75 24.68
CA ASP A 196 -3.92 0.29 25.01
C ASP A 196 -3.42 1.72 24.69
N VAL A 197 -2.26 1.88 24.05
CA VAL A 197 -1.71 3.20 23.76
C VAL A 197 -2.49 3.83 22.59
N ARG A 198 -3.22 4.89 22.89
CA ARG A 198 -3.90 5.69 21.87
C ARG A 198 -2.90 6.58 21.14
N GLY A 199 -3.01 6.64 19.81
CA GLY A 199 -2.08 7.40 18.97
C GLY A 199 -0.69 6.73 18.87
N PHE A 200 -0.60 5.42 19.09
CA PHE A 200 0.64 4.66 18.96
C PHE A 200 1.31 4.89 17.61
N THR A 201 2.62 5.14 17.63
CA THR A 201 3.41 5.39 16.42
C THR A 201 4.33 4.22 16.13
N ILE A 202 4.23 3.66 14.92
CA ILE A 202 5.10 2.58 14.44
C ILE A 202 5.80 2.98 13.15
N TYR A 203 7.09 2.72 13.06
CA TYR A 203 7.94 3.07 11.92
C TYR A 203 8.66 1.86 11.34
N ASP A 204 8.65 1.75 10.02
CA ASP A 204 9.45 0.81 9.25
C ASP A 204 10.22 1.54 8.14
N PRO A 205 11.55 1.72 8.30
CA PRO A 205 12.39 2.42 7.32
C PRO A 205 12.62 1.62 6.02
N THR A 206 12.18 0.37 5.97
CA THR A 206 12.32 -0.54 4.82
C THR A 206 11.01 -1.31 4.62
N MET A 207 9.90 -0.57 4.55
CA MET A 207 8.57 -1.12 4.78
C MET A 207 8.10 -2.16 3.76
N GLY A 208 8.73 -2.24 2.59
CA GLY A 208 8.29 -3.15 1.54
C GLY A 208 6.82 -2.91 1.19
N SER A 209 6.02 -3.96 1.22
CA SER A 209 4.57 -3.90 1.00
C SER A 209 3.75 -3.36 2.21
N GLY A 210 4.41 -2.95 3.30
CA GLY A 210 3.75 -2.47 4.50
C GLY A 210 3.17 -3.56 5.43
N SER A 211 3.33 -4.83 5.09
CA SER A 211 2.77 -5.97 5.85
C SER A 211 3.23 -6.00 7.30
N LEU A 212 4.50 -5.65 7.56
CA LEU A 212 5.05 -5.61 8.90
C LEU A 212 4.39 -4.52 9.76
N LEU A 213 4.22 -3.33 9.20
CA LEU A 213 3.51 -2.22 9.87
C LEU A 213 2.06 -2.61 10.19
N LEU A 214 1.34 -3.21 9.23
CA LEU A 214 -0.07 -3.57 9.36
C LEU A 214 -0.34 -4.59 10.47
N ASN A 215 0.62 -5.44 10.81
CA ASN A 215 0.46 -6.39 11.90
C ASN A 215 0.27 -5.72 13.28
N ALA A 216 0.67 -4.44 13.47
CA ALA A 216 0.42 -3.70 14.69
C ALA A 216 -1.08 -3.66 15.06
N ARG A 217 -1.98 -3.60 14.08
CA ARG A 217 -3.43 -3.62 14.31
C ARG A 217 -3.92 -4.85 15.05
N ARG A 218 -3.25 -5.99 14.88
CA ARG A 218 -3.64 -7.27 15.51
C ARG A 218 -3.42 -7.28 17.01
N TYR A 219 -2.49 -6.44 17.48
CA TYR A 219 -2.05 -6.39 18.87
C TYR A 219 -2.48 -5.10 19.60
N SER A 220 -3.18 -4.20 18.93
CA SER A 220 -3.70 -2.97 19.53
C SER A 220 -5.21 -3.06 19.79
N HIS A 221 -5.63 -2.59 20.96
CA HIS A 221 -7.04 -2.36 21.27
C HIS A 221 -7.54 -1.03 20.68
N GLU A 222 -6.61 -0.10 20.37
CA GLU A 222 -6.84 1.22 19.80
C GLU A 222 -6.49 1.26 18.29
N ARG A 223 -6.95 0.28 17.52
CA ARG A 223 -6.58 0.01 16.12
C ARG A 223 -6.68 1.21 15.16
N LEU A 224 -7.72 2.04 15.34
CA LEU A 224 -7.99 3.18 14.47
C LEU A 224 -7.14 4.41 14.79
N SER A 225 -6.44 4.42 15.93
CA SER A 225 -5.59 5.53 16.34
C SER A 225 -4.11 5.30 16.07
N ILE A 226 -3.72 4.15 15.54
CA ILE A 226 -2.32 3.87 15.20
C ILE A 226 -1.92 4.76 14.03
N ASN A 227 -0.74 5.39 14.15
CA ASN A 227 -0.09 6.13 13.07
C ASN A 227 1.06 5.30 12.50
N TYR A 228 1.05 5.12 11.19
CA TYR A 228 1.99 4.29 10.45
C TYR A 228 2.97 5.16 9.68
N PHE A 229 4.25 4.96 9.93
CA PHE A 229 5.34 5.66 9.29
C PHE A 229 6.20 4.67 8.53
N GLY A 230 6.55 4.98 7.29
CA GLY A 230 7.34 4.03 6.49
C GLY A 230 8.08 4.68 5.35
N GLN A 231 9.22 4.11 5.00
CA GLN A 231 9.98 4.45 3.80
C GLN A 231 10.21 3.21 2.95
N GLU A 232 10.16 3.39 1.63
CA GLU A 232 10.46 2.36 0.64
C GLU A 232 11.17 2.96 -0.56
N LEU A 233 12.30 2.38 -0.93
CA LEU A 233 13.12 2.83 -2.04
C LEU A 233 12.47 2.56 -3.40
N ASN A 234 11.89 1.37 -3.57
CA ASN A 234 11.29 0.94 -4.83
C ASN A 234 9.88 1.51 -4.97
N THR A 235 9.65 2.33 -5.99
CA THR A 235 8.38 3.01 -6.23
C THR A 235 7.21 2.05 -6.40
N SER A 236 7.40 0.95 -7.14
CA SER A 236 6.36 -0.07 -7.33
C SER A 236 5.94 -0.73 -6.01
N THR A 237 6.92 -1.06 -5.17
CA THR A 237 6.67 -1.62 -3.83
C THR A 237 6.06 -0.59 -2.88
N TYR A 238 6.46 0.67 -2.97
CA TYR A 238 5.84 1.79 -2.25
C TYR A 238 4.36 1.95 -2.62
N ASN A 239 4.03 1.91 -3.91
CA ASN A 239 2.64 1.95 -4.38
C ASN A 239 1.83 0.77 -3.84
N LEU A 240 2.42 -0.41 -3.83
CA LEU A 240 1.81 -1.61 -3.25
C LEU A 240 1.53 -1.45 -1.74
N ALA A 241 2.44 -0.83 -0.99
CA ALA A 241 2.22 -0.54 0.43
C ALA A 241 1.05 0.43 0.64
N ARG A 242 0.92 1.48 -0.16
CA ARG A 242 -0.22 2.42 -0.12
C ARG A 242 -1.55 1.70 -0.37
N MET A 243 -1.61 0.87 -1.40
CA MET A 243 -2.78 0.05 -1.71
C MET A 243 -3.14 -0.88 -0.53
N ASN A 244 -2.13 -1.54 0.03
CA ASN A 244 -2.29 -2.48 1.13
C ASN A 244 -2.85 -1.80 2.40
N MET A 245 -2.36 -0.62 2.75
CA MET A 245 -2.88 0.19 3.86
C MET A 245 -4.36 0.54 3.69
N ILE A 246 -4.75 0.97 2.48
CA ILE A 246 -6.14 1.34 2.17
C ILE A 246 -7.06 0.12 2.26
N LEU A 247 -6.65 -1.03 1.69
CA LEU A 247 -7.41 -2.27 1.73
C LEU A 247 -7.63 -2.80 3.16
N HIS A 248 -6.70 -2.53 4.05
CA HIS A 248 -6.84 -2.82 5.48
C HIS A 248 -7.65 -1.75 6.23
N GLY A 249 -8.21 -0.76 5.55
CA GLY A 249 -9.02 0.30 6.17
C GLY A 249 -8.23 1.21 7.11
N VAL A 250 -6.94 1.40 6.86
CA VAL A 250 -6.15 2.42 7.58
C VAL A 250 -6.59 3.80 7.11
N PRO A 251 -7.00 4.72 8.00
CA PRO A 251 -7.34 6.08 7.61
C PRO A 251 -6.17 6.77 6.90
N ILE A 252 -6.44 7.53 5.85
CA ILE A 252 -5.40 8.25 5.07
C ILE A 252 -4.58 9.16 6.00
N SER A 253 -5.24 9.84 6.94
CA SER A 253 -4.58 10.72 7.93
C SER A 253 -3.57 10.02 8.85
N ASN A 254 -3.62 8.69 8.91
CA ASN A 254 -2.74 7.88 9.76
C ASN A 254 -1.61 7.22 8.96
N GLN A 255 -1.54 7.47 7.65
CA GLN A 255 -0.54 6.92 6.74
C GLN A 255 0.50 7.97 6.39
N HIS A 256 1.72 7.80 6.88
CA HIS A 256 2.87 8.68 6.63
C HIS A 256 3.94 7.84 5.90
N LEU A 257 3.77 7.67 4.59
CA LEU A 257 4.60 6.80 3.78
C LEU A 257 5.38 7.62 2.76
N HIS A 258 6.70 7.37 2.64
CA HIS A 258 7.58 8.08 1.73
C HIS A 258 8.32 7.13 0.79
N ASN A 259 8.40 7.50 -0.49
CA ASN A 259 9.23 6.81 -1.47
C ASN A 259 10.62 7.45 -1.45
N ALA A 260 11.54 6.88 -0.68
CA ALA A 260 12.87 7.43 -0.45
C ALA A 260 13.90 6.35 -0.09
N ASP A 261 15.18 6.64 -0.36
CA ASP A 261 16.31 5.87 0.17
C ASP A 261 16.58 6.31 1.61
N THR A 262 16.20 5.47 2.55
CA THR A 262 16.34 5.70 3.99
C THR A 262 17.76 6.03 4.45
N LEU A 263 18.77 5.48 3.82
CA LEU A 263 20.17 5.72 4.20
C LEU A 263 20.73 7.00 3.62
N ASP A 264 20.20 7.47 2.47
CA ASP A 264 20.59 8.71 1.82
C ASP A 264 19.73 9.90 2.28
N GLN A 265 18.43 9.66 2.40
CA GLN A 265 17.44 10.64 2.84
C GLN A 265 16.85 10.22 4.19
N ASP A 266 17.21 10.93 5.25
CA ASP A 266 16.62 10.70 6.55
C ASP A 266 15.10 10.92 6.55
N TRP A 267 14.41 10.47 7.59
CA TRP A 267 12.99 10.76 7.79
C TRP A 267 12.77 12.30 7.85
N PRO A 268 11.72 12.83 7.21
CA PRO A 268 11.45 14.27 7.20
C PRO A 268 11.34 14.85 8.61
N ILE A 269 12.04 15.94 8.86
CA ILE A 269 12.06 16.61 10.18
C ILE A 269 10.78 17.38 10.51
N GLU A 270 9.95 17.63 9.51
CA GLU A 270 8.64 18.27 9.65
C GLU A 270 7.59 17.32 10.24
N GLU A 271 7.86 16.02 10.21
CA GLU A 271 7.02 14.97 10.79
C GLU A 271 7.57 14.50 12.14
N PRO A 272 6.79 13.73 12.92
CA PRO A 272 7.31 13.07 14.13
C PRO A 272 8.55 12.23 13.81
N THR A 273 9.63 12.45 14.51
CA THR A 273 10.95 11.83 14.24
C THR A 273 11.31 10.69 15.19
N ASN A 274 10.54 10.50 16.27
CA ASN A 274 10.76 9.44 17.25
C ASN A 274 9.47 8.65 17.47
N PHE A 275 9.57 7.32 17.45
CA PHE A 275 8.45 6.41 17.40
C PHE A 275 8.38 5.47 18.61
N ASP A 276 7.16 5.03 18.95
CA ASP A 276 6.93 4.06 20.04
C ASP A 276 7.45 2.67 19.67
N ALA A 277 7.42 2.32 18.39
CA ALA A 277 8.02 1.11 17.86
C ALA A 277 8.75 1.39 16.55
N VAL A 278 9.89 0.74 16.36
CA VAL A 278 10.58 0.65 15.09
C VAL A 278 10.72 -0.83 14.75
N VAL A 279 10.17 -1.23 13.60
CA VAL A 279 10.19 -2.61 13.13
C VAL A 279 10.74 -2.64 11.72
N MET A 280 11.63 -3.58 11.40
CA MET A 280 12.16 -3.67 10.05
C MET A 280 12.71 -5.06 9.70
N ASN A 281 12.61 -5.39 8.43
CA ASN A 281 13.33 -6.47 7.78
C ASN A 281 14.11 -5.90 6.59
N PRO A 282 15.27 -5.26 6.83
CA PRO A 282 16.03 -4.58 5.79
C PRO A 282 16.65 -5.57 4.80
N PRO A 283 17.05 -5.13 3.59
CA PRO A 283 17.76 -5.97 2.64
C PRO A 283 19.11 -6.39 3.21
N TYR A 284 19.34 -7.71 3.31
CA TYR A 284 20.52 -8.26 3.96
C TYR A 284 21.80 -7.99 3.16
N SER A 285 22.83 -7.51 3.86
CA SER A 285 24.15 -7.24 3.27
C SER A 285 24.08 -6.36 2.02
N ALA A 286 23.15 -5.42 1.99
CA ALA A 286 22.99 -4.49 0.89
C ALA A 286 24.22 -3.58 0.75
N HIS A 287 24.60 -3.29 -0.48
CA HIS A 287 25.56 -2.26 -0.76
C HIS A 287 24.94 -0.88 -0.62
N TRP A 288 25.65 0.05 0.00
CA TRP A 288 25.22 1.43 0.10
C TRP A 288 26.37 2.41 -0.19
N LYS A 289 26.04 3.66 -0.43
CA LYS A 289 27.03 4.70 -0.78
C LYS A 289 26.87 5.86 0.19
N PRO A 290 27.56 5.82 1.36
CA PRO A 290 27.55 6.99 2.23
C PRO A 290 28.04 8.21 1.46
N SER A 291 27.27 9.30 1.51
CA SER A 291 27.60 10.58 0.90
C SER A 291 28.75 11.28 1.67
N ASN A 292 29.31 12.33 1.07
CA ASN A 292 30.26 13.17 1.79
C ASN A 292 29.54 13.86 2.95
N GLY A 293 30.07 13.70 4.16
CA GLY A 293 29.46 14.26 5.37
C GLY A 293 28.63 13.26 6.18
N THR A 294 28.44 12.03 5.72
CA THR A 294 27.75 10.96 6.48
C THR A 294 28.41 10.75 7.85
N GLU A 295 29.72 10.99 7.99
CA GLU A 295 30.42 10.94 9.27
C GLU A 295 29.91 11.96 10.30
N ASN A 296 29.25 13.02 9.86
CA ASN A 296 28.64 14.05 10.72
C ASN A 296 27.12 13.87 10.87
N ASP A 297 26.54 12.86 10.21
CA ASP A 297 25.12 12.57 10.32
C ASP A 297 24.77 12.16 11.76
N PRO A 298 23.78 12.77 12.40
CA PRO A 298 23.39 12.45 13.78
C PRO A 298 23.09 10.98 14.02
N ARG A 299 22.65 10.25 13.00
CA ARG A 299 22.38 8.81 13.09
C ARG A 299 23.63 7.97 13.32
N PHE A 300 24.79 8.45 12.80
CA PHE A 300 26.03 7.64 12.73
C PHE A 300 27.20 8.24 13.52
N VAL A 301 27.18 9.53 13.80
CA VAL A 301 28.35 10.28 14.38
C VAL A 301 28.92 9.65 15.63
N ASN A 302 28.11 9.05 16.48
CA ASN A 302 28.55 8.46 17.74
C ASN A 302 28.94 6.98 17.64
N TYR A 303 28.65 6.32 16.52
CA TYR A 303 28.76 4.86 16.37
C TYR A 303 29.66 4.44 15.22
N GLY A 304 29.96 5.36 14.29
CA GLY A 304 30.72 5.08 13.08
C GLY A 304 29.83 4.68 11.89
N ILE A 305 30.45 4.56 10.74
CA ILE A 305 29.79 4.28 9.46
C ILE A 305 29.95 2.81 9.11
N ALA A 306 28.85 2.13 8.83
CA ALA A 306 28.85 0.76 8.37
C ALA A 306 29.62 0.62 7.03
N PRO A 307 30.25 -0.54 6.76
CA PRO A 307 30.97 -0.77 5.51
C PRO A 307 30.08 -0.59 4.27
N LYS A 308 30.61 0.00 3.21
CA LYS A 308 29.88 0.21 1.94
C LYS A 308 29.31 -1.06 1.32
N SER A 309 29.89 -2.21 1.64
CA SER A 309 29.44 -3.51 1.14
C SER A 309 28.36 -4.18 1.98
N LYS A 310 28.03 -3.60 3.16
CA LYS A 310 27.07 -4.18 4.11
C LYS A 310 26.42 -3.08 4.96
N ALA A 311 25.20 -2.71 4.58
CA ALA A 311 24.43 -1.69 5.24
C ALA A 311 23.66 -2.16 6.50
N ASP A 312 23.82 -3.41 6.91
CA ASP A 312 23.02 -3.99 8.00
C ASP A 312 23.01 -3.11 9.25
N PHE A 313 24.19 -2.66 9.73
CA PHE A 313 24.30 -1.78 10.87
C PHE A 313 23.89 -0.32 10.60
N ALA A 314 23.94 0.14 9.35
CA ALA A 314 23.42 1.47 9.01
C ALA A 314 21.89 1.51 9.21
N PHE A 315 21.17 0.48 8.79
CA PHE A 315 19.74 0.36 9.07
C PHE A 315 19.43 0.26 10.56
N LEU A 316 20.23 -0.52 11.29
CA LEU A 316 20.07 -0.64 12.74
C LEU A 316 20.23 0.73 13.43
N LEU A 317 21.29 1.47 13.10
CA LEU A 317 21.55 2.78 13.69
C LEU A 317 20.49 3.81 13.31
N HIS A 318 19.99 3.78 12.06
CA HIS A 318 18.88 4.61 11.62
C HIS A 318 17.62 4.34 12.47
N GLY A 319 17.24 3.08 12.62
CA GLY A 319 16.06 2.73 13.43
C GLY A 319 16.24 3.09 14.92
N TYR A 320 17.43 2.91 15.46
CA TYR A 320 17.75 3.28 16.83
C TYR A 320 17.67 4.80 17.06
N PHE A 321 18.13 5.58 16.10
CA PHE A 321 18.07 7.06 16.16
C PHE A 321 16.62 7.56 16.23
N HIS A 322 15.70 6.90 15.53
CA HIS A 322 14.29 7.27 15.49
C HIS A 322 13.43 6.60 16.57
N LEU A 323 14.03 5.95 17.54
CA LEU A 323 13.32 5.30 18.64
C LEU A 323 13.11 6.27 19.81
N LYS A 324 11.89 6.32 20.37
CA LYS A 324 11.64 7.00 21.66
C LYS A 324 12.41 6.32 22.80
N ASP A 325 12.72 7.05 23.86
CA ASP A 325 13.40 6.51 25.05
C ASP A 325 12.68 5.30 25.66
N THR A 326 11.36 5.24 25.57
CA THR A 326 10.51 4.12 26.01
C THR A 326 10.11 3.20 24.87
N GLY A 327 10.65 3.44 23.67
CA GLY A 327 10.33 2.70 22.47
C GLY A 327 10.93 1.29 22.44
N VAL A 328 10.42 0.45 21.56
CA VAL A 328 10.95 -0.89 21.30
C VAL A 328 11.28 -1.03 19.82
N MET A 329 12.50 -1.45 19.52
CA MET A 329 12.93 -1.77 18.16
C MET A 329 13.09 -3.27 17.98
N CYS A 330 12.54 -3.80 16.89
CA CYS A 330 12.74 -5.17 16.44
C CYS A 330 13.24 -5.17 15.00
N ILE A 331 14.40 -5.76 14.76
CA ILE A 331 15.02 -5.84 13.43
C ILE A 331 15.35 -7.29 13.09
N VAL A 332 15.06 -7.68 11.86
CA VAL A 332 15.47 -8.98 11.31
C VAL A 332 16.80 -8.80 10.58
N LEU A 333 17.81 -9.53 11.01
CA LEU A 333 19.15 -9.46 10.44
C LEU A 333 19.70 -10.86 10.14
N PRO A 334 20.63 -11.03 9.20
CA PRO A 334 21.31 -12.30 9.00
C PRO A 334 22.13 -12.64 10.26
N HIS A 335 22.05 -13.90 10.73
CA HIS A 335 22.69 -14.32 11.97
C HIS A 335 24.21 -14.03 12.00
N GLY A 336 24.84 -13.92 10.83
CA GLY A 336 26.25 -13.59 10.70
C GLY A 336 26.64 -12.25 11.32
N VAL A 337 25.72 -11.29 11.48
CA VAL A 337 26.01 -9.98 12.11
C VAL A 337 26.50 -10.14 13.56
N LEU A 338 26.09 -11.20 14.25
CA LEU A 338 26.50 -11.49 15.64
C LEU A 338 27.95 -11.91 15.76
N PHE A 339 28.62 -12.26 14.66
CA PHE A 339 29.95 -12.82 14.64
C PHE A 339 30.94 -12.03 13.77
N ARG A 340 30.45 -10.93 13.18
CA ARG A 340 31.30 -10.05 12.37
C ARG A 340 32.17 -9.19 13.26
N GLY A 341 33.38 -8.91 12.77
CA GLY A 341 34.37 -8.05 13.42
C GLY A 341 34.97 -7.06 12.42
N GLY A 342 35.98 -6.30 12.87
CA GLY A 342 36.64 -5.29 12.05
C GLY A 342 35.88 -4.00 12.01
N ALA A 343 35.45 -3.56 10.83
CA ALA A 343 34.71 -2.30 10.64
C ALA A 343 33.19 -2.38 10.89
N GLU A 344 32.68 -3.56 11.26
CA GLU A 344 31.26 -3.79 11.57
C GLU A 344 30.97 -3.82 13.05
#